data_b59e3487241987746eaf5c26e7e7f6cf
#
_entry.id   b59e3487241987746eaf5c26e7e7f6cf
#
_cell.length_a   1.000
_cell.length_b   1.000
_cell.length_c   1.000
_cell.angle_alpha   90.00
_cell.angle_beta   90.00
_cell.angle_gamma   90.00
#
_symmetry.space_group_name_H-M   'P 1'
#
loop_
_entity.id
_entity.type
_entity.pdbx_description
1 polymer ?
#
loop_
_entity_poly.entity_id
_entity_poly.type
_entity_poly.pdbx_seq_one_letter_code
_entity_poly.pdbx_strand_id
1 'polypeptide(L)'
;MLRRTVLIPLLLAAAAQFGCTTPPPPRTSYQDPITSIRLYVDDRAQSGHQHPADISSERIAKVLGGLRVVPRSGFIGSLISGQAQARPAFASTEIQALAPKISHALAEAKPDELVTFYRRFSDAGTGLAITSGGMFVQDGYLVVILANDRTLPTDGMNQNMVTDFDPVDSPLIPISRTSFRVEFAHPSA
;
A
#
# COMPACT_ATOMS: atom_id res chain seq x y z
N MET A 1 42.80 -64.48 14.09
CA MET A 1 42.13 -63.46 14.94
C MET A 1 41.90 -62.26 14.09
N LEU A 2 40.71 -62.09 13.53
CA LEU A 2 40.36 -61.02 12.60
C LEU A 2 39.58 -59.95 13.36
N ARG A 3 40.20 -58.79 13.61
CA ARG A 3 39.51 -57.59 14.19
C ARG A 3 38.69 -56.92 13.10
N ARG A 4 37.39 -57.04 13.18
CA ARG A 4 36.44 -56.28 12.39
C ARG A 4 36.33 -54.86 12.95
N THR A 5 36.90 -53.91 12.24
CA THR A 5 36.72 -52.48 12.51
C THR A 5 35.38 -52.07 11.91
N VAL A 6 34.37 -51.77 12.74
CA VAL A 6 33.09 -51.25 12.35
C VAL A 6 33.26 -49.76 12.16
N LEU A 7 33.27 -49.29 10.90
CA LEU A 7 33.20 -47.87 10.55
C LEU A 7 31.73 -47.43 10.67
N ILE A 8 31.43 -46.61 11.67
CA ILE A 8 30.17 -45.94 11.81
C ILE A 8 30.19 -44.72 10.92
N PRO A 9 29.37 -44.58 9.86
CA PRO A 9 29.22 -43.37 9.10
C PRO A 9 28.49 -42.34 9.96
N LEU A 10 29.20 -41.29 10.38
CA LEU A 10 28.60 -40.10 11.00
C LEU A 10 27.80 -39.35 9.94
N LEU A 11 26.48 -39.64 9.85
CA LEU A 11 25.53 -38.88 9.05
C LEU A 11 25.37 -37.52 9.72
N LEU A 12 26.08 -36.50 9.20
CA LEU A 12 25.85 -35.11 9.52
C LEU A 12 24.51 -34.71 8.90
N ALA A 13 23.44 -34.76 9.69
CA ALA A 13 22.16 -34.19 9.35
C ALA A 13 22.31 -32.65 9.35
N ALA A 14 22.59 -32.09 8.18
CA ALA A 14 22.46 -30.66 7.95
C ALA A 14 20.97 -30.31 8.08
N ALA A 15 20.53 -29.92 9.27
CA ALA A 15 19.23 -29.32 9.49
C ALA A 15 19.24 -27.97 8.76
N ALA A 16 18.68 -27.95 7.55
CA ALA A 16 18.33 -26.73 6.85
C ALA A 16 17.32 -25.98 7.74
N GLN A 17 17.79 -25.01 8.48
CA GLN A 17 16.93 -24.08 9.21
C GLN A 17 16.26 -23.20 8.17
N PHE A 18 15.07 -23.59 7.73
CA PHE A 18 14.14 -22.68 7.07
C PHE A 18 13.65 -21.70 8.14
N GLY A 19 14.50 -20.74 8.47
CA GLY A 19 14.09 -19.61 9.27
C GLY A 19 13.04 -18.84 8.49
N CYS A 20 11.80 -18.76 9.01
CA CYS A 20 10.86 -17.75 8.58
C CYS A 20 11.50 -16.39 8.88
N THR A 21 12.13 -15.79 7.90
CA THR A 21 12.67 -14.44 8.03
C THR A 21 11.48 -13.49 8.07
N THR A 22 11.18 -12.96 9.25
CA THR A 22 10.24 -11.85 9.37
C THR A 22 10.78 -10.70 8.51
N PRO A 23 9.96 -10.11 7.63
CA PRO A 23 10.41 -8.99 6.82
C PRO A 23 10.89 -7.85 7.74
N PRO A 24 11.90 -7.10 7.32
CA PRO A 24 12.41 -5.99 8.11
C PRO A 24 11.30 -4.94 8.32
N PRO A 25 11.33 -4.23 9.46
CA PRO A 25 10.36 -3.17 9.70
C PRO A 25 10.46 -2.07 8.63
N PRO A 26 9.34 -1.46 8.24
CA PRO A 26 9.34 -0.43 7.22
C PRO A 26 10.13 0.81 7.69
N ARG A 27 10.84 1.45 6.76
CA ARG A 27 11.52 2.72 7.01
C ARG A 27 10.50 3.86 6.91
N THR A 28 10.55 4.81 7.82
CA THR A 28 9.71 6.01 7.78
C THR A 28 10.41 7.10 6.99
N SER A 29 9.81 7.53 5.87
CA SER A 29 10.26 8.68 5.08
C SER A 29 9.65 9.98 5.62
N TYR A 30 8.37 9.94 5.99
CA TYR A 30 7.67 11.08 6.60
C TYR A 30 6.58 10.61 7.55
N GLN A 31 6.39 11.35 8.65
CA GLN A 31 5.30 11.10 9.59
C GLN A 31 4.87 12.39 10.30
N ASP A 32 3.55 12.61 10.34
CA ASP A 32 2.88 13.60 11.19
C ASP A 32 1.62 12.95 11.81
N PRO A 33 0.83 13.65 12.65
CA PRO A 33 -0.34 13.05 13.31
C PRO A 33 -1.41 12.49 12.37
N ILE A 34 -1.45 12.94 11.11
CA ILE A 34 -2.49 12.54 10.14
C ILE A 34 -1.93 11.88 8.87
N THR A 35 -0.62 11.94 8.63
CA THR A 35 0.01 11.43 7.41
C THR A 35 1.24 10.60 7.75
N SER A 36 1.36 9.44 7.12
CA SER A 36 2.56 8.60 7.19
C SER A 36 2.97 8.18 5.78
N ILE A 37 4.25 8.35 5.44
CA ILE A 37 4.88 7.82 4.23
C ILE A 37 5.99 6.89 4.67
N ARG A 38 5.91 5.63 4.25
CA ARG A 38 6.86 4.59 4.63
C ARG A 38 7.34 3.80 3.42
N LEU A 39 8.50 3.20 3.57
CA LEU A 39 9.15 2.35 2.58
C LEU A 39 9.06 0.91 3.08
N TYR A 40 8.31 0.09 2.38
CA TYR A 40 8.09 -1.31 2.70
C TYR A 40 8.86 -2.20 1.75
N VAL A 41 9.53 -3.21 2.28
CA VAL A 41 10.10 -4.26 1.44
C VAL A 41 8.96 -5.03 0.76
N ASP A 42 9.04 -5.13 -0.56
CA ASP A 42 8.10 -5.89 -1.37
C ASP A 42 8.71 -7.23 -1.78
N ASP A 43 8.40 -8.27 -1.03
CA ASP A 43 8.86 -9.63 -1.29
C ASP A 43 8.40 -10.18 -2.66
N ARG A 44 7.44 -9.50 -3.32
CA ARG A 44 6.91 -9.87 -4.64
C ARG A 44 7.66 -9.19 -5.79
N ALA A 45 8.51 -8.23 -5.50
CA ALA A 45 9.33 -7.54 -6.49
C ALA A 45 10.47 -8.45 -6.97
N GLN A 46 10.14 -9.51 -7.73
CA GLN A 46 11.12 -10.52 -8.19
C GLN A 46 12.27 -9.92 -9.01
N SER A 47 12.02 -8.86 -9.78
CA SER A 47 13.03 -8.15 -10.57
C SER A 47 13.44 -6.80 -9.97
N GLY A 48 12.88 -6.45 -8.81
CA GLY A 48 13.02 -5.14 -8.21
C GLY A 48 12.18 -4.07 -8.90
N HIS A 49 11.89 -3.01 -8.16
CA HIS A 49 11.30 -1.78 -8.70
C HIS A 49 12.41 -0.91 -9.31
N GLN A 50 12.03 0.00 -10.20
CA GLN A 50 12.95 0.98 -10.76
C GLN A 50 13.16 2.16 -9.78
N HIS A 51 13.68 1.84 -8.61
CA HIS A 51 14.03 2.79 -7.57
C HIS A 51 15.55 2.85 -7.38
N PRO A 52 16.11 3.98 -6.93
CA PRO A 52 15.46 5.27 -6.68
C PRO A 52 14.90 5.92 -7.96
N ALA A 53 13.78 6.64 -7.83
CA ALA A 53 13.13 7.28 -8.98
C ALA A 53 12.96 8.79 -8.72
N ASP A 54 13.62 9.61 -9.54
CA ASP A 54 13.51 11.08 -9.49
C ASP A 54 12.27 11.53 -10.28
N ILE A 55 11.15 11.64 -9.59
CA ILE A 55 9.87 12.11 -10.14
C ILE A 55 9.47 13.37 -9.41
N SER A 56 9.32 14.48 -10.15
CA SER A 56 8.99 15.77 -9.52
C SER A 56 7.64 15.75 -8.80
N SER A 57 7.51 16.59 -7.78
CA SER A 57 6.27 16.73 -7.00
C SER A 57 5.08 17.16 -7.88
N GLU A 58 5.33 17.98 -8.93
CA GLU A 58 4.29 18.40 -9.88
C GLU A 58 3.77 17.20 -10.69
N ARG A 59 4.67 16.29 -11.07
CA ARG A 59 4.28 15.07 -11.81
C ARG A 59 3.48 14.14 -10.92
N ILE A 60 3.91 13.94 -9.67
CA ILE A 60 3.12 13.20 -8.68
C ILE A 60 1.76 13.86 -8.46
N ALA A 61 1.71 15.18 -8.32
CA ALA A 61 0.45 15.91 -8.16
C ALA A 61 -0.51 15.71 -9.34
N LYS A 62 0.00 15.72 -10.57
CA LYS A 62 -0.81 15.43 -11.78
C LYS A 62 -1.36 14.01 -11.76
N VAL A 63 -0.54 13.01 -11.36
CA VAL A 63 -0.99 11.63 -11.26
C VAL A 63 -2.09 11.49 -10.20
N LEU A 64 -1.87 12.00 -8.99
CA LEU A 64 -2.89 11.96 -7.92
C LEU A 64 -4.17 12.69 -8.33
N GLY A 65 -4.05 13.82 -9.01
CA GLY A 65 -5.18 14.62 -9.51
C GLY A 65 -5.98 13.94 -10.63
N GLY A 66 -5.35 13.03 -11.36
CA GLY A 66 -5.99 12.21 -12.40
C GLY A 66 -6.76 11.01 -11.87
N LEU A 67 -6.49 10.58 -10.63
CA LEU A 67 -7.12 9.38 -10.08
C LEU A 67 -8.59 9.62 -9.73
N ARG A 68 -9.44 8.71 -10.19
CA ARG A 68 -10.88 8.69 -9.94
C ARG A 68 -11.26 7.39 -9.28
N VAL A 69 -12.17 7.46 -8.34
CA VAL A 69 -12.76 6.31 -7.65
C VAL A 69 -14.21 6.17 -8.09
N VAL A 70 -14.55 4.98 -8.53
CA VAL A 70 -15.92 4.58 -8.82
C VAL A 70 -16.35 3.56 -7.78
N PRO A 71 -17.21 3.92 -6.81
CA PRO A 71 -17.71 2.97 -5.85
C PRO A 71 -18.47 1.84 -6.57
N ARG A 72 -18.24 0.59 -6.17
CA ARG A 72 -19.02 -0.53 -6.65
C ARG A 72 -20.27 -0.65 -5.78
N SER A 73 -21.40 -0.16 -6.28
CA SER A 73 -22.71 -0.49 -5.72
C SER A 73 -23.03 -1.96 -6.03
N GLY A 74 -23.53 -2.70 -5.05
CA GLY A 74 -24.08 -4.04 -5.30
C GLY A 74 -25.26 -3.96 -6.30
N PHE A 75 -25.62 -5.10 -6.90
CA PHE A 75 -26.66 -5.20 -7.93
C PHE A 75 -27.98 -4.49 -7.55
N ILE A 76 -28.39 -4.58 -6.29
CA ILE A 76 -29.59 -3.92 -5.78
C ILE A 76 -29.41 -2.39 -5.69
N GLY A 77 -28.22 -1.93 -5.27
CA GLY A 77 -27.90 -0.50 -5.18
C GLY A 77 -27.88 0.18 -6.55
N SER A 78 -27.39 -0.50 -7.59
CA SER A 78 -27.34 0.03 -8.96
C SER A 78 -28.72 0.20 -9.59
N LEU A 79 -29.69 -0.62 -9.20
CA LEU A 79 -31.10 -0.51 -9.67
C LEU A 79 -31.86 0.66 -9.02
N ILE A 80 -31.48 1.03 -7.79
CA ILE A 80 -32.19 2.07 -7.04
C ILE A 80 -31.56 3.45 -7.22
N SER A 81 -30.21 3.52 -7.27
CA SER A 81 -29.44 4.78 -7.22
C SER A 81 -28.78 5.15 -8.54
N GLY A 82 -28.93 4.33 -9.60
CA GLY A 82 -28.21 4.53 -10.85
C GLY A 82 -26.72 4.12 -10.76
N GLN A 83 -25.96 4.37 -11.82
CA GLN A 83 -24.52 4.09 -11.83
C GLN A 83 -23.80 5.07 -10.90
N ALA A 84 -22.97 4.54 -10.01
CA ALA A 84 -22.13 5.35 -9.14
C ALA A 84 -21.20 6.25 -9.99
N GLN A 85 -21.24 7.55 -9.74
CA GLN A 85 -20.42 8.51 -10.47
C GLN A 85 -18.97 8.45 -10.01
N ALA A 86 -18.02 8.57 -10.95
CA ALA A 86 -16.63 8.71 -10.66
C ALA A 86 -16.35 10.02 -9.91
N ARG A 87 -15.61 9.94 -8.82
CA ARG A 87 -15.20 11.13 -8.04
C ARG A 87 -13.67 11.18 -7.90
N PRO A 88 -13.08 12.36 -7.67
CA PRO A 88 -11.65 12.46 -7.38
C PRO A 88 -11.29 11.57 -6.18
N ALA A 89 -10.17 10.83 -6.31
CA ALA A 89 -9.62 10.05 -5.20
C ALA A 89 -9.03 10.95 -4.11
N PHE A 90 -8.45 12.08 -4.51
CA PHE A 90 -7.80 13.03 -3.62
C PHE A 90 -8.35 14.45 -3.81
N ALA A 91 -8.54 15.18 -2.72
CA ALA A 91 -8.80 16.61 -2.77
C ALA A 91 -7.52 17.39 -3.11
N SER A 92 -7.65 18.60 -3.65
CA SER A 92 -6.49 19.43 -4.01
C SER A 92 -5.54 19.68 -2.83
N THR A 93 -6.06 19.87 -1.63
CA THR A 93 -5.27 20.05 -0.40
C THR A 93 -4.51 18.78 -0.01
N GLU A 94 -5.09 17.60 -0.25
CA GLU A 94 -4.42 16.31 -0.03
C GLU A 94 -3.29 16.10 -1.02
N ILE A 95 -3.51 16.42 -2.29
CA ILE A 95 -2.50 16.35 -3.34
C ILE A 95 -1.31 17.24 -3.00
N GLN A 96 -1.55 18.49 -2.62
CA GLN A 96 -0.49 19.43 -2.23
C GLN A 96 0.31 18.93 -1.02
N ALA A 97 -0.34 18.27 -0.08
CA ALA A 97 0.31 17.73 1.11
C ALA A 97 1.11 16.45 0.82
N LEU A 98 0.62 15.57 -0.06
CA LEU A 98 1.20 14.24 -0.32
C LEU A 98 2.28 14.27 -1.40
N ALA A 99 2.08 15.03 -2.49
CA ALA A 99 2.94 14.96 -3.66
C ALA A 99 4.43 15.22 -3.38
N PRO A 100 4.85 16.23 -2.63
CA PRO A 100 6.27 16.45 -2.33
C PRO A 100 6.86 15.34 -1.45
N LYS A 101 6.08 14.79 -0.53
CA LYS A 101 6.52 13.72 0.37
C LYS A 101 6.71 12.39 -0.37
N ILE A 102 5.78 12.07 -1.26
CA ILE A 102 5.86 10.87 -2.12
C ILE A 102 7.03 11.01 -3.11
N SER A 103 7.22 12.19 -3.72
CA SER A 103 8.36 12.48 -4.59
C SER A 103 9.68 12.22 -3.87
N HIS A 104 9.83 12.72 -2.65
CA HIS A 104 11.01 12.49 -1.82
C HIS A 104 11.19 10.99 -1.50
N ALA A 105 10.13 10.31 -1.09
CA ALA A 105 10.18 8.90 -0.75
C ALA A 105 10.57 8.01 -1.96
N LEU A 106 10.08 8.32 -3.17
CA LEU A 106 10.47 7.60 -4.38
C LEU A 106 11.95 7.79 -4.74
N ALA A 107 12.52 8.97 -4.43
CA ALA A 107 13.93 9.27 -4.66
C ALA A 107 14.87 8.57 -3.67
N GLU A 108 14.38 8.14 -2.49
CA GLU A 108 15.17 7.43 -1.48
C GLU A 108 14.86 5.94 -1.37
N ALA A 109 13.81 5.46 -2.04
CA ALA A 109 13.42 4.06 -2.03
C ALA A 109 14.48 3.17 -2.71
N LYS A 110 14.66 1.96 -2.17
CA LYS A 110 15.52 0.93 -2.74
C LYS A 110 14.74 0.10 -3.78
N PRO A 111 15.44 -0.66 -4.64
CA PRO A 111 14.79 -1.50 -5.66
C PRO A 111 13.83 -2.55 -5.09
N ASP A 112 14.01 -2.98 -3.87
CA ASP A 112 13.16 -3.93 -3.16
C ASP A 112 12.06 -3.26 -2.31
N GLU A 113 11.95 -1.93 -2.34
CA GLU A 113 11.00 -1.17 -1.54
C GLU A 113 9.92 -0.55 -2.42
N LEU A 114 8.69 -0.54 -1.91
CA LEU A 114 7.61 0.28 -2.41
C LEU A 114 7.30 1.41 -1.44
N VAL A 115 6.93 2.56 -1.97
CA VAL A 115 6.49 3.72 -1.18
C VAL A 115 5.04 3.52 -0.80
N THR A 116 4.72 3.58 0.50
CA THR A 116 3.34 3.57 0.96
C THR A 116 2.94 4.92 1.51
N PHE A 117 1.66 5.24 1.40
CA PHE A 117 1.08 6.42 2.01
C PHE A 117 -0.14 6.01 2.84
N TYR A 118 -0.30 6.70 3.94
CA TYR A 118 -1.45 6.64 4.82
C TYR A 118 -1.84 8.06 5.21
N ARG A 119 -3.11 8.37 5.14
CA ARG A 119 -3.66 9.63 5.58
C ARG A 119 -5.01 9.44 6.24
N ARG A 120 -5.17 10.01 7.44
CA ARG A 120 -6.48 10.14 8.09
C ARG A 120 -6.93 11.59 8.05
N PHE A 121 -8.23 11.77 8.02
CA PHE A 121 -8.88 13.07 8.09
C PHE A 121 -10.21 12.92 8.82
N SER A 122 -10.62 14.01 9.44
CA SER A 122 -11.95 14.07 10.06
C SER A 122 -12.96 14.43 8.97
N ASP A 123 -13.92 13.55 8.74
CA ASP A 123 -15.05 13.85 7.87
C ASP A 123 -16.21 14.37 8.72
N ALA A 124 -16.77 15.54 8.34
CA ALA A 124 -17.81 16.19 9.12
C ALA A 124 -19.06 15.29 9.19
N GLY A 125 -19.25 14.65 10.34
CA GLY A 125 -20.41 13.81 10.65
C GLY A 125 -20.20 12.30 10.62
N THR A 126 -19.07 11.78 10.09
CA THR A 126 -18.82 10.33 9.98
C THR A 126 -17.61 9.83 10.77
N GLY A 127 -16.80 10.73 11.34
CA GLY A 127 -15.63 10.35 12.14
C GLY A 127 -14.32 10.40 11.36
N LEU A 128 -13.36 9.55 11.77
CA LEU A 128 -12.04 9.48 11.13
C LEU A 128 -12.09 8.55 9.92
N ALA A 129 -11.92 9.12 8.74
CA ALA A 129 -11.77 8.36 7.50
C ALA A 129 -10.30 8.18 7.11
N ILE A 130 -10.00 7.10 6.38
CA ILE A 130 -8.65 6.72 5.99
C ILE A 130 -8.55 6.59 4.47
N THR A 131 -7.51 7.19 3.92
CA THR A 131 -7.05 6.93 2.56
C THR A 131 -5.63 6.40 2.62
N SER A 132 -5.39 5.23 2.03
CA SER A 132 -4.07 4.59 2.04
C SER A 132 -3.80 3.81 0.77
N GLY A 133 -2.52 3.57 0.50
CA GLY A 133 -2.09 2.85 -0.68
C GLY A 133 -0.58 2.80 -0.82
N GLY A 134 -0.13 2.48 -2.04
CA GLY A 134 1.28 2.41 -2.36
C GLY A 134 1.60 2.86 -3.77
N MET A 135 2.88 3.14 -4.01
CA MET A 135 3.42 3.53 -5.30
C MET A 135 4.81 2.93 -5.52
N PHE A 136 5.08 2.55 -6.74
CA PHE A 136 6.40 2.13 -7.20
C PHE A 136 6.57 2.40 -8.69
N VAL A 137 7.79 2.35 -9.19
CA VAL A 137 8.08 2.49 -10.62
C VAL A 137 8.47 1.13 -11.18
N GLN A 138 7.80 0.73 -12.26
CA GLN A 138 8.08 -0.51 -12.98
C GLN A 138 7.90 -0.30 -14.48
N ASP A 139 8.83 -0.79 -15.29
CA ASP A 139 8.80 -0.70 -16.76
C ASP A 139 8.60 0.74 -17.28
N GLY A 140 9.15 1.72 -16.57
CA GLY A 140 9.01 3.15 -16.89
C GLY A 140 7.66 3.77 -16.50
N TYR A 141 6.79 3.01 -15.85
CA TYR A 141 5.48 3.48 -15.39
C TYR A 141 5.46 3.68 -13.88
N LEU A 142 4.79 4.74 -13.43
CA LEU A 142 4.43 4.89 -12.03
C LEU A 142 3.16 4.09 -11.75
N VAL A 143 3.30 3.01 -11.01
CA VAL A 143 2.19 2.18 -10.55
C VAL A 143 1.62 2.74 -9.26
N VAL A 144 0.31 2.88 -9.19
CA VAL A 144 -0.41 3.37 -8.01
C VAL A 144 -1.39 2.32 -7.52
N ILE A 145 -1.28 1.96 -6.26
CA ILE A 145 -2.20 1.08 -5.55
C ILE A 145 -3.01 1.94 -4.59
N LEU A 146 -4.34 1.90 -4.68
CA LEU A 146 -5.22 2.51 -3.69
C LEU A 146 -5.92 1.38 -2.93
N ALA A 147 -5.58 1.21 -1.66
CA ALA A 147 -6.13 0.16 -0.82
C ALA A 147 -7.38 0.63 -0.06
N ASN A 148 -7.35 1.85 0.45
CA ASN A 148 -8.45 2.48 1.17
C ASN A 148 -8.72 3.87 0.59
N ASP A 149 -9.98 4.19 0.37
CA ASP A 149 -10.42 5.47 -0.14
C ASP A 149 -11.53 6.01 0.74
N ARG A 150 -11.21 7.00 1.59
CA ARG A 150 -12.12 7.60 2.58
C ARG A 150 -12.89 6.56 3.39
N THR A 151 -12.21 5.47 3.72
CA THR A 151 -12.81 4.35 4.42
C THR A 151 -12.89 4.62 5.91
N LEU A 152 -14.07 4.40 6.49
CA LEU A 152 -14.25 4.47 7.94
C LEU A 152 -13.76 3.15 8.57
N PRO A 153 -12.97 3.17 9.65
CA PRO A 153 -12.52 1.96 10.32
C PRO A 153 -13.65 1.07 10.83
N THR A 154 -14.85 1.65 10.99
CA THR A 154 -16.06 0.95 11.47
C THR A 154 -16.84 0.25 10.36
N ASP A 155 -16.55 0.56 9.08
CA ASP A 155 -17.28 0.00 7.95
C ASP A 155 -16.90 -1.47 7.70
N GLY A 156 -17.61 -2.38 8.32
CA GLY A 156 -17.53 -3.82 8.04
C GLY A 156 -16.42 -4.58 8.77
N MET A 157 -15.72 -3.98 9.70
CA MET A 157 -14.82 -4.70 10.60
C MET A 157 -15.63 -5.53 11.61
N ASN A 158 -15.35 -6.83 11.68
CA ASN A 158 -15.69 -7.59 12.88
C ASN A 158 -14.99 -6.93 14.06
N GLN A 159 -15.74 -6.54 15.09
CA GLN A 159 -15.21 -5.89 16.30
C GLN A 159 -14.05 -6.69 16.96
N ASN A 160 -13.91 -7.98 16.65
CA ASN A 160 -12.83 -8.84 17.12
C ASN A 160 -11.52 -8.69 16.32
N MET A 161 -11.50 -7.99 15.17
CA MET A 161 -10.29 -7.72 14.39
C MET A 161 -9.67 -6.35 14.69
N VAL A 162 -10.36 -5.52 15.47
CA VAL A 162 -9.95 -4.12 15.71
C VAL A 162 -8.80 -3.99 16.71
N THR A 163 -8.50 -5.04 17.49
CA THR A 163 -7.53 -4.95 18.60
C THR A 163 -6.06 -5.07 18.19
N ASP A 164 -5.75 -5.71 17.03
CA ASP A 164 -4.36 -5.98 16.64
C ASP A 164 -3.95 -5.36 15.28
N PHE A 165 -4.85 -4.63 14.60
CA PHE A 165 -4.59 -4.09 13.28
C PHE A 165 -4.53 -2.57 13.31
N ASP A 166 -3.33 -2.01 13.19
CA ASP A 166 -3.16 -0.57 12.93
C ASP A 166 -3.03 -0.35 11.41
N PRO A 167 -4.00 0.35 10.78
CA PRO A 167 -3.94 0.66 9.36
C PRO A 167 -2.69 1.47 8.96
N VAL A 168 -2.05 2.16 9.90
CA VAL A 168 -0.77 2.86 9.67
C VAL A 168 0.36 1.87 9.39
N ASP A 169 0.33 0.72 10.06
CA ASP A 169 1.35 -0.33 9.90
C ASP A 169 1.04 -1.30 8.76
N SER A 170 -0.15 -1.20 8.16
CA SER A 170 -0.56 -2.04 7.04
C SER A 170 -1.35 -1.27 5.99
N PRO A 171 -0.77 -0.23 5.38
CA PRO A 171 -1.48 0.72 4.51
C PRO A 171 -2.01 0.12 3.20
N LEU A 172 -1.55 -1.07 2.84
CA LEU A 172 -1.99 -1.79 1.63
C LEU A 172 -3.11 -2.80 1.89
N ILE A 173 -3.54 -2.96 3.14
CA ILE A 173 -4.64 -3.86 3.48
C ILE A 173 -5.94 -3.08 3.47
N PRO A 174 -6.95 -3.50 2.68
CA PRO A 174 -8.28 -2.91 2.74
C PRO A 174 -8.92 -3.14 4.10
N ILE A 175 -9.35 -2.06 4.77
CA ILE A 175 -10.02 -2.13 6.07
C ILE A 175 -11.55 -2.27 5.96
N SER A 176 -12.11 -2.11 4.78
CA SER A 176 -13.53 -2.28 4.52
C SER A 176 -13.77 -3.33 3.45
N ARG A 177 -14.95 -3.94 3.48
CA ARG A 177 -15.44 -4.83 2.41
C ARG A 177 -16.01 -4.05 1.22
N THR A 178 -16.14 -2.74 1.31
CA THR A 178 -16.56 -1.91 0.19
C THR A 178 -15.50 -1.95 -0.90
N SER A 179 -15.89 -2.38 -2.08
CA SER A 179 -15.00 -2.40 -3.24
C SER A 179 -15.24 -1.17 -4.10
N PHE A 180 -14.17 -0.68 -4.71
CA PHE A 180 -14.21 0.41 -5.66
C PHE A 180 -13.30 0.08 -6.86
N ARG A 181 -13.49 0.80 -7.96
CA ARG A 181 -12.61 0.76 -9.12
C ARG A 181 -11.86 2.08 -9.19
N VAL A 182 -10.56 2.01 -9.45
CA VAL A 182 -9.74 3.18 -9.72
C VAL A 182 -9.63 3.37 -11.23
N GLU A 183 -9.89 4.58 -11.69
CA GLU A 183 -9.74 5.00 -13.08
C GLU A 183 -8.79 6.18 -13.14
N PHE A 184 -8.08 6.31 -14.24
CA PHE A 184 -7.25 7.47 -14.51
C PHE A 184 -7.94 8.35 -15.56
N ALA A 185 -8.34 9.55 -15.15
CA ALA A 185 -8.84 10.53 -16.09
C ALA A 185 -7.65 11.25 -16.75
N HIS A 186 -7.38 10.93 -18.01
CA HIS A 186 -6.46 11.75 -18.79
C HIS A 186 -7.00 13.18 -18.83
N PRO A 187 -6.20 14.19 -18.51
CA PRO A 187 -6.58 15.56 -18.80
C PRO A 187 -6.81 15.63 -20.31
N SER A 188 -8.04 15.97 -20.71
CA SER A 188 -8.31 16.31 -22.11
C SER A 188 -7.37 17.43 -22.51
N ALA A 189 -6.61 17.22 -23.58
CA ALA A 189 -5.74 18.24 -24.15
C ALA A 189 -6.55 19.46 -24.62
#